data_7c1bd6390c5b410e79ef3d96a9a69ef4
#
_entry.id   7c1bd6390c5b410e79ef3d96a9a69ef4
#
_cell.length_a   1.000
_cell.length_b   1.000
_cell.length_c   1.000
_cell.angle_alpha   90.00
_cell.angle_beta   90.00
_cell.angle_gamma   90.00
#
_symmetry.space_group_name_H-M   'P 1'
#
loop_
_entity.id
_entity.type
_entity.pdbx_description
1 polymer ?
#
loop_
_entity_poly.entity_id
_entity_poly.type
_entity_poly.pdbx_seq_one_letter_code
_entity_poly.pdbx_strand_id
1 'polypeptide(L)'
;LIASGHLASRERSGVYVARGHRPSPSTAVAGVRPRGASSAVMRRAPQRVIPGGRLRFPPDWRRFPYPFIEGLYDRTLFPIAEWREASRMALAVNEVESWSTDTGEADDELLVEQFRQKILTRRGIAAAADEILVTVGEQQALHLAFELMCESGSTVGLEDPGEPDVRALAHKRHARVRFCPVGDAGVEIETGLEGVDLFYVSPSRQRPTSVTMPQAQREALLEAARRNDSLIIEDDFECELSFLADAPPALKSADGEGRVVYVASLSKVLSPGLRLGFLVGPADFIRAARRLRDLTTRKPSPITQRTAGIFLSLGHYDAMLRRLFGIYERRLIALRDALNHYRPLSIAIPPVTGGTSYWVRGPEDLDADALRTAAQNAGVLIEPATPYFAEAQGHSNMFRLGVTSLDEAHIRPGIEALSREMRRLAGRSDRDPSGPHRDDVAAELLSDAGLRRHLTGARLNYQTVYGEPCIIELHPDGRMTGRAGYAQEDRDEGRWWIEGDHWCRQWTTWAYGETGRFRVEKDGNQIFWLDQDGRRVDRASIGTASASNP
;
A
#
# COMPACT_ATOMS: atom_id res chain seq x y z
N LEU A 1 -9.95 34.31 30.63
CA LEU A 1 -10.15 34.55 32.05
C LEU A 1 -11.09 35.72 32.32
N ILE A 2 -11.02 36.84 31.56
CA ILE A 2 -12.01 37.92 31.64
C ILE A 2 -13.37 37.45 31.10
N ALA A 3 -13.36 36.85 29.89
CA ALA A 3 -14.56 36.33 29.25
C ALA A 3 -15.25 35.18 30.07
N SER A 4 -14.50 34.47 30.88
CA SER A 4 -15.00 33.40 31.77
C SER A 4 -15.36 33.90 33.19
N GLY A 5 -15.29 35.21 33.43
CA GLY A 5 -15.69 35.81 34.72
C GLY A 5 -14.71 35.61 35.88
N HIS A 6 -13.53 35.05 35.64
CA HIS A 6 -12.50 34.86 36.67
C HIS A 6 -11.70 36.13 36.95
N LEU A 7 -11.61 37.04 35.96
CA LEU A 7 -10.97 38.32 36.08
C LEU A 7 -11.96 39.42 35.70
N ALA A 8 -11.85 40.59 36.35
CA ALA A 8 -12.56 41.80 35.99
C ALA A 8 -11.54 42.90 35.59
N SER A 9 -11.78 43.57 34.45
CA SER A 9 -10.99 44.70 34.04
C SER A 9 -11.67 45.99 34.53
N ARG A 10 -10.89 46.93 35.05
CA ARG A 10 -11.33 48.31 35.34
C ARG A 10 -10.52 49.26 34.49
N GLU A 11 -11.26 50.16 33.82
CA GLU A 11 -10.66 51.15 32.96
C GLU A 11 -9.63 51.99 33.74
N ARG A 12 -8.40 52.10 33.19
CA ARG A 12 -7.24 52.78 33.77
C ARG A 12 -6.68 52.24 35.11
N SER A 13 -7.21 51.10 35.62
CA SER A 13 -6.79 50.53 36.92
C SER A 13 -6.24 49.08 36.81
N GLY A 14 -6.29 48.44 35.65
CA GLY A 14 -5.75 47.09 35.46
C GLY A 14 -6.79 45.96 35.52
N VAL A 15 -6.31 44.74 35.64
CA VAL A 15 -7.10 43.49 35.67
C VAL A 15 -7.00 42.88 37.06
N TYR A 16 -8.14 42.59 37.68
CA TYR A 16 -8.29 42.05 39.06
C TYR A 16 -9.01 40.71 39.06
N VAL A 17 -8.74 39.91 40.08
CA VAL A 17 -9.54 38.71 40.32
C VAL A 17 -10.98 39.12 40.68
N ALA A 18 -11.95 38.55 39.96
CA ALA A 18 -13.38 38.88 40.21
C ALA A 18 -13.79 38.51 41.63
N ARG A 19 -14.30 39.49 42.39
CA ARG A 19 -14.83 39.22 43.74
C ARG A 19 -16.12 38.39 43.63
N GLY A 20 -16.11 37.19 44.22
CA GLY A 20 -17.26 36.30 44.23
C GLY A 20 -17.05 34.95 43.53
N HIS A 21 -16.00 34.79 42.80
CA HIS A 21 -15.62 33.47 42.27
C HIS A 21 -14.92 32.66 43.38
N ARG A 22 -15.70 32.16 44.35
CA ARG A 22 -15.25 31.01 45.13
C ARG A 22 -15.30 29.83 44.19
N PRO A 23 -14.19 29.12 43.93
CA PRO A 23 -14.29 27.82 43.27
C PRO A 23 -15.26 27.01 44.13
N SER A 24 -16.40 26.60 43.58
CA SER A 24 -17.21 25.58 44.22
C SER A 24 -16.24 24.48 44.67
N PRO A 25 -16.30 24.04 45.94
CA PRO A 25 -15.44 22.95 46.36
C PRO A 25 -15.66 21.84 45.32
N SER A 26 -14.60 21.50 44.61
CA SER A 26 -14.61 20.39 43.71
C SER A 26 -15.30 19.27 44.46
N THR A 27 -16.47 18.91 44.02
CA THR A 27 -17.12 17.68 44.48
C THR A 27 -16.05 16.62 44.25
N ALA A 28 -15.48 16.13 45.35
CA ALA A 28 -14.41 15.14 45.32
C ALA A 28 -14.84 14.10 44.30
N VAL A 29 -14.10 13.97 43.22
CA VAL A 29 -14.32 12.94 42.20
C VAL A 29 -14.37 11.65 43.00
N ALA A 30 -15.58 11.11 43.16
CA ALA A 30 -15.81 9.89 43.92
C ALA A 30 -14.74 8.90 43.51
N GLY A 31 -13.95 8.45 44.50
CA GLY A 31 -12.68 7.79 44.35
C GLY A 31 -12.63 6.84 43.17
N VAL A 32 -11.57 6.94 42.40
CA VAL A 32 -11.26 6.03 41.29
C VAL A 32 -11.41 4.61 41.83
N ARG A 33 -12.48 3.93 41.43
CA ARG A 33 -12.71 2.54 41.84
C ARG A 33 -11.47 1.70 41.46
N PRO A 34 -11.02 0.79 42.34
CA PRO A 34 -9.87 -0.06 42.03
C PRO A 34 -10.10 -0.76 40.69
N ARG A 35 -9.12 -0.68 39.79
CA ARG A 35 -9.08 -1.46 38.55
C ARG A 35 -9.02 -2.94 38.95
N GLY A 36 -10.10 -3.70 38.76
CA GLY A 36 -10.07 -5.15 39.04
C GLY A 36 -11.42 -5.84 39.09
N ALA A 37 -12.50 -5.13 39.40
CA ALA A 37 -13.84 -5.73 39.39
C ALA A 37 -14.52 -5.49 38.02
N SER A 38 -14.90 -6.54 37.31
CA SER A 38 -15.73 -6.43 36.10
C SER A 38 -16.98 -5.64 36.43
N SER A 39 -17.27 -4.56 35.67
CA SER A 39 -18.46 -3.73 35.85
C SER A 39 -19.74 -4.55 35.66
N ALA A 40 -20.85 -4.14 36.31
CA ALA A 40 -22.12 -4.81 36.10
C ALA A 40 -22.55 -4.82 34.63
N VAL A 41 -22.18 -3.80 33.88
CA VAL A 41 -22.41 -3.71 32.44
C VAL A 41 -21.65 -4.84 31.70
N MET A 42 -20.37 -5.05 32.00
CA MET A 42 -19.55 -6.09 31.35
C MET A 42 -19.99 -7.51 31.77
N ARG A 43 -20.51 -7.70 32.98
CA ARG A 43 -21.06 -9.01 33.37
C ARG A 43 -22.35 -9.38 32.65
N ARG A 44 -23.12 -8.38 32.20
CA ARG A 44 -24.39 -8.56 31.46
C ARG A 44 -24.25 -8.40 29.97
N ALA A 45 -23.22 -7.69 29.53
CA ALA A 45 -22.90 -7.59 28.10
C ALA A 45 -22.55 -8.98 27.57
N PRO A 46 -23.13 -9.43 26.45
CA PRO A 46 -22.69 -10.65 25.83
C PRO A 46 -21.19 -10.52 25.56
N GLN A 47 -20.41 -11.43 26.11
CA GLN A 47 -18.95 -11.49 25.85
C GLN A 47 -18.71 -12.03 24.42
N ARG A 48 -19.15 -11.28 23.45
CA ARG A 48 -18.77 -11.52 22.05
C ARG A 48 -17.36 -10.97 21.89
N VAL A 49 -16.37 -11.75 22.27
CA VAL A 49 -15.00 -11.47 21.87
C VAL A 49 -14.94 -11.67 20.36
N ILE A 50 -15.04 -10.58 19.62
CA ILE A 50 -14.67 -10.59 18.21
C ILE A 50 -13.15 -10.64 18.23
N PRO A 51 -12.52 -11.69 17.71
CA PRO A 51 -11.06 -11.74 17.61
C PRO A 51 -10.61 -10.51 16.82
N GLY A 52 -9.97 -9.55 17.47
CA GLY A 52 -9.40 -8.40 16.79
C GLY A 52 -8.11 -8.86 16.13
N GLY A 53 -8.04 -8.77 14.81
CA GLY A 53 -6.91 -9.25 14.03
C GLY A 53 -5.83 -8.22 13.75
N ARG A 54 -6.09 -6.91 13.91
CA ARG A 54 -5.10 -5.88 13.57
C ARG A 54 -3.91 -5.90 14.50
N LEU A 55 -2.72 -5.97 13.90
CA LEU A 55 -1.47 -5.68 14.59
C LEU A 55 -1.53 -4.27 15.20
N ARG A 56 -1.32 -4.20 16.50
CA ARG A 56 -1.21 -2.91 17.21
C ARG A 56 0.26 -2.55 17.33
N PHE A 57 0.61 -1.43 16.77
CA PHE A 57 1.93 -0.83 16.94
C PHE A 57 2.00 -0.03 18.23
N PRO A 58 3.23 0.17 18.78
CA PRO A 58 3.40 1.03 19.95
C PRO A 58 2.79 2.42 19.71
N PRO A 59 2.05 2.99 20.67
CA PRO A 59 1.48 4.34 20.51
C PRO A 59 2.52 5.43 20.24
N ASP A 60 3.74 5.19 20.71
CA ASP A 60 4.92 6.05 20.54
C ASP A 60 5.82 5.61 19.37
N TRP A 61 5.26 4.97 18.35
CA TRP A 61 5.97 4.46 17.17
C TRP A 61 6.92 5.49 16.52
N ARG A 62 6.62 6.80 16.67
CA ARG A 62 7.48 7.88 16.15
C ARG A 62 8.84 7.99 16.86
N ARG A 63 9.04 7.31 17.97
CA ARG A 63 10.35 7.22 18.64
C ARG A 63 11.28 6.21 17.99
N PHE A 64 10.73 5.33 17.16
CA PHE A 64 11.52 4.34 16.44
C PHE A 64 12.08 5.00 15.17
N PRO A 65 13.40 4.93 14.95
CA PRO A 65 14.02 5.55 13.78
C PRO A 65 13.61 4.87 12.47
N TYR A 66 13.22 3.59 12.50
CA TYR A 66 12.94 2.78 11.31
C TYR A 66 11.59 2.07 11.40
N PRO A 67 10.46 2.79 11.34
CA PRO A 67 9.13 2.17 11.41
C PRO A 67 8.64 1.69 10.05
N PHE A 68 9.06 0.49 9.61
CA PHE A 68 8.59 -0.16 8.37
C PHE A 68 7.19 -0.77 8.55
N ILE A 69 6.22 0.04 8.95
CA ILE A 69 4.84 -0.38 9.19
C ILE A 69 3.89 0.39 8.30
N GLU A 70 2.89 -0.31 7.76
CA GLU A 70 1.91 0.28 6.87
C GLU A 70 0.84 1.10 7.62
N GLY A 71 0.20 2.00 6.88
CA GLY A 71 -0.94 2.78 7.39
C GLY A 71 -0.55 3.94 8.31
N LEU A 72 0.74 4.12 8.59
CA LEU A 72 1.25 5.30 9.24
C LEU A 72 1.57 6.37 8.20
N TYR A 73 1.26 7.59 8.53
CA TYR A 73 1.33 8.70 7.58
C TYR A 73 2.52 9.61 7.85
N ASP A 74 3.31 9.87 6.81
CA ASP A 74 4.32 10.90 6.81
C ASP A 74 3.65 12.28 6.72
N ARG A 75 3.58 12.96 7.85
CA ARG A 75 2.93 14.27 7.95
C ARG A 75 3.53 15.34 7.04
N THR A 76 4.79 15.17 6.60
CA THR A 76 5.45 16.12 5.70
C THR A 76 4.90 16.05 4.29
N LEU A 77 4.20 14.97 3.95
CA LEU A 77 3.58 14.77 2.66
C LEU A 77 2.16 15.35 2.56
N PHE A 78 1.57 15.75 3.70
CA PHE A 78 0.24 16.34 3.69
C PHE A 78 0.24 17.71 2.99
N PRO A 79 -0.67 17.95 2.03
CA PRO A 79 -0.75 19.19 1.27
C PRO A 79 -1.43 20.29 2.11
N ILE A 80 -0.72 20.78 3.14
CA ILE A 80 -1.31 21.68 4.16
C ILE A 80 -1.76 23.02 3.61
N ALA A 81 -1.06 23.58 2.60
CA ALA A 81 -1.40 24.86 2.00
C ALA A 81 -2.71 24.75 1.21
N GLU A 82 -2.80 23.73 0.36
CA GLU A 82 -3.93 23.43 -0.49
C GLU A 82 -5.16 23.01 0.35
N TRP A 83 -4.94 22.23 1.41
CA TRP A 83 -6.01 21.89 2.34
C TRP A 83 -6.54 23.09 3.12
N ARG A 84 -5.66 24.03 3.52
CA ARG A 84 -6.07 25.30 4.14
C ARG A 84 -6.87 26.17 3.18
N GLU A 85 -6.49 26.21 1.90
CA GLU A 85 -7.23 26.93 0.88
C GLU A 85 -8.65 26.37 0.76
N ALA A 86 -8.79 25.06 0.53
CA ALA A 86 -10.08 24.39 0.44
C ALA A 86 -10.93 24.59 1.72
N SER A 87 -10.29 24.51 2.91
CA SER A 87 -11.00 24.72 4.19
C SER A 87 -11.48 26.17 4.34
N ARG A 88 -10.70 27.17 3.93
CA ARG A 88 -11.14 28.57 3.95
C ARG A 88 -12.29 28.81 3.00
N MET A 89 -12.28 28.19 1.83
CA MET A 89 -13.38 28.26 0.87
C MET A 89 -14.64 27.62 1.46
N ALA A 90 -14.54 26.44 2.07
CA ALA A 90 -15.66 25.77 2.73
C ALA A 90 -16.27 26.61 3.89
N LEU A 91 -15.49 27.49 4.50
CA LEU A 91 -15.96 28.40 5.55
C LEU A 91 -16.42 29.75 5.02
N ALA A 92 -16.47 30.00 3.71
CA ALA A 92 -17.02 31.21 3.14
C ALA A 92 -18.54 31.29 3.41
N VAL A 93 -19.05 32.50 3.59
CA VAL A 93 -20.43 32.74 4.05
C VAL A 93 -21.48 32.03 3.17
N ASN A 94 -21.27 32.01 1.85
CA ASN A 94 -22.14 31.34 0.89
C ASN A 94 -22.07 29.80 0.96
N GLU A 95 -21.02 29.26 1.56
CA GLU A 95 -20.82 27.80 1.69
C GLU A 95 -21.35 27.26 3.01
N VAL A 96 -21.49 28.10 4.04
CA VAL A 96 -21.88 27.67 5.39
C VAL A 96 -23.24 26.95 5.38
N GLU A 97 -24.19 27.42 4.58
CA GLU A 97 -25.53 26.80 4.47
C GLU A 97 -25.44 25.35 3.98
N SER A 98 -24.51 25.03 3.07
CA SER A 98 -24.36 23.68 2.48
C SER A 98 -23.98 22.60 3.49
N TRP A 99 -23.34 22.96 4.61
CA TRP A 99 -22.85 21.99 5.59
C TRP A 99 -23.32 22.23 7.02
N SER A 100 -23.88 23.42 7.35
CA SER A 100 -24.35 23.74 8.71
C SER A 100 -25.76 23.26 9.00
N THR A 101 -26.55 23.02 7.95
CA THR A 101 -27.93 22.54 8.07
C THR A 101 -27.93 21.01 8.08
N ASP A 102 -28.80 20.40 8.90
CA ASP A 102 -29.04 18.96 8.83
C ASP A 102 -29.83 18.63 7.55
N THR A 103 -29.13 18.26 6.51
CA THR A 103 -29.69 17.82 5.23
C THR A 103 -30.19 16.37 5.25
N GLY A 104 -30.39 15.79 6.44
CA GLY A 104 -30.79 14.39 6.61
C GLY A 104 -29.74 13.42 6.12
N GLU A 105 -30.15 12.44 5.30
CA GLU A 105 -29.28 11.36 4.84
C GLU A 105 -28.35 11.74 3.67
N ALA A 106 -28.54 12.91 3.03
CA ALA A 106 -27.81 13.30 1.82
C ALA A 106 -26.32 13.60 2.11
N ASP A 107 -25.46 13.17 1.19
CA ASP A 107 -24.05 13.49 1.18
C ASP A 107 -23.79 14.83 0.47
N ASP A 108 -22.58 15.38 0.59
CA ASP A 108 -22.21 16.62 -0.10
C ASP A 108 -22.18 16.40 -1.63
N GLU A 109 -23.01 17.15 -2.34
CA GLU A 109 -23.18 17.00 -3.80
C GLU A 109 -21.87 17.24 -4.56
N LEU A 110 -21.06 18.24 -4.15
CA LEU A 110 -19.79 18.52 -4.78
C LEU A 110 -18.83 17.36 -4.62
N LEU A 111 -18.74 16.77 -3.41
CA LEU A 111 -17.86 15.62 -3.16
C LEU A 111 -18.29 14.41 -3.98
N VAL A 112 -19.58 14.09 -4.01
CA VAL A 112 -20.12 12.98 -4.82
C VAL A 112 -19.81 13.19 -6.30
N GLU A 113 -19.98 14.41 -6.81
CA GLU A 113 -19.67 14.71 -8.21
C GLU A 113 -18.17 14.58 -8.52
N GLN A 114 -17.30 14.99 -7.59
CA GLN A 114 -15.85 14.79 -7.76
C GLN A 114 -15.47 13.30 -7.73
N PHE A 115 -16.13 12.48 -6.92
CA PHE A 115 -15.94 11.03 -6.97
C PHE A 115 -16.31 10.46 -8.33
N ARG A 116 -17.46 10.84 -8.87
CA ARG A 116 -17.93 10.39 -10.19
C ARG A 116 -16.96 10.77 -11.30
N GLN A 117 -16.62 12.06 -11.39
CA GLN A 117 -15.87 12.59 -12.52
C GLN A 117 -14.38 12.25 -12.49
N LYS A 118 -13.78 12.16 -11.31
CA LYS A 118 -12.32 12.02 -11.20
C LYS A 118 -11.88 10.64 -10.70
N ILE A 119 -12.44 10.17 -9.60
CA ILE A 119 -11.95 8.93 -8.98
C ILE A 119 -12.49 7.70 -9.70
N LEU A 120 -13.81 7.61 -9.86
CA LEU A 120 -14.46 6.46 -10.49
C LEU A 120 -14.11 6.32 -11.96
N THR A 121 -14.01 7.45 -12.68
CA THR A 121 -13.62 7.45 -14.11
C THR A 121 -12.24 6.83 -14.33
N ARG A 122 -11.26 7.09 -13.43
CA ARG A 122 -9.93 6.45 -13.50
C ARG A 122 -9.98 4.95 -13.29
N ARG A 123 -11.00 4.47 -12.59
CA ARG A 123 -11.21 3.05 -12.33
C ARG A 123 -12.11 2.37 -13.35
N GLY A 124 -12.53 3.11 -14.42
CA GLY A 124 -13.45 2.62 -15.44
C GLY A 124 -14.90 2.49 -14.96
N ILE A 125 -15.24 3.04 -13.79
CA ILE A 125 -16.58 2.92 -13.20
C ILE A 125 -17.44 4.13 -13.63
N ALA A 126 -18.57 3.86 -14.26
CA ALA A 126 -19.64 4.82 -14.47
C ALA A 126 -20.72 4.61 -13.40
N ALA A 127 -21.01 5.63 -12.60
CA ALA A 127 -22.03 5.55 -11.55
C ALA A 127 -22.87 6.83 -11.50
N ALA A 128 -24.17 6.71 -11.21
CA ALA A 128 -25.05 7.82 -10.89
C ALA A 128 -24.81 8.32 -9.46
N ALA A 129 -25.27 9.52 -9.11
CA ALA A 129 -25.06 10.08 -7.79
C ALA A 129 -25.77 9.27 -6.67
N ASP A 130 -26.88 8.65 -6.97
CA ASP A 130 -27.65 7.79 -6.05
C ASP A 130 -27.08 6.38 -5.91
N GLU A 131 -26.09 6.02 -6.72
CA GLU A 131 -25.29 4.80 -6.62
C GLU A 131 -24.03 4.96 -5.76
N ILE A 132 -23.84 6.14 -5.14
CA ILE A 132 -22.67 6.45 -4.31
C ILE A 132 -23.10 6.82 -2.89
N LEU A 133 -22.37 6.30 -1.91
CA LEU A 133 -22.55 6.62 -0.48
C LEU A 133 -21.21 7.00 0.14
N VAL A 134 -21.12 8.21 0.71
CA VAL A 134 -19.94 8.64 1.46
C VAL A 134 -19.94 7.99 2.85
N THR A 135 -18.78 7.50 3.29
CA THR A 135 -18.63 6.78 4.55
C THR A 135 -17.50 7.32 5.42
N VAL A 136 -17.51 6.98 6.72
CA VAL A 136 -16.42 7.28 7.65
C VAL A 136 -15.25 6.33 7.38
N GLY A 137 -14.62 6.51 6.22
CA GLY A 137 -13.54 5.66 5.72
C GLY A 137 -14.00 4.28 5.26
N GLU A 138 -13.07 3.48 4.78
CA GLU A 138 -13.23 2.12 4.29
C GLU A 138 -13.94 1.18 5.28
N GLN A 139 -13.55 1.23 6.57
CA GLN A 139 -14.09 0.32 7.58
C GLN A 139 -15.60 0.43 7.77
N GLN A 140 -16.17 1.64 7.66
CA GLN A 140 -17.63 1.79 7.69
C GLN A 140 -18.25 1.27 6.41
N ALA A 141 -17.62 1.52 5.26
CA ALA A 141 -18.11 1.01 3.98
C ALA A 141 -18.20 -0.52 4.01
N LEU A 142 -17.13 -1.20 4.43
CA LEU A 142 -17.12 -2.65 4.61
C LEU A 142 -18.17 -3.13 5.61
N HIS A 143 -18.30 -2.43 6.75
CA HIS A 143 -19.31 -2.78 7.74
C HIS A 143 -20.73 -2.73 7.16
N LEU A 144 -21.08 -1.66 6.45
CA LEU A 144 -22.40 -1.50 5.81
C LEU A 144 -22.64 -2.58 4.74
N ALA A 145 -21.61 -2.86 3.91
CA ALA A 145 -21.70 -3.91 2.90
C ALA A 145 -21.96 -5.29 3.55
N PHE A 146 -21.19 -5.66 4.56
CA PHE A 146 -21.41 -6.92 5.28
C PHE A 146 -22.75 -7.00 6.00
N GLU A 147 -23.24 -5.90 6.58
CA GLU A 147 -24.56 -5.89 7.24
C GLU A 147 -25.72 -6.14 6.26
N LEU A 148 -25.59 -5.68 5.01
CA LEU A 148 -26.64 -5.80 4.00
C LEU A 148 -26.50 -7.02 3.10
N MET A 149 -25.27 -7.49 2.83
CA MET A 149 -25.01 -8.58 1.87
C MET A 149 -24.78 -9.94 2.54
N CYS A 150 -24.52 -9.96 3.86
CA CYS A 150 -24.20 -11.18 4.58
C CYS A 150 -25.31 -11.52 5.60
N GLU A 151 -26.12 -12.52 5.27
CA GLU A 151 -27.10 -13.08 6.22
C GLU A 151 -26.43 -14.05 7.21
N SER A 152 -27.09 -14.30 8.33
CA SER A 152 -26.59 -15.30 9.29
C SER A 152 -26.61 -16.70 8.66
N GLY A 153 -25.45 -17.36 8.66
CA GLY A 153 -25.28 -18.67 8.05
C GLY A 153 -24.87 -18.67 6.58
N SER A 154 -24.78 -17.49 5.93
CA SER A 154 -24.16 -17.37 4.60
C SER A 154 -22.74 -17.87 4.61
N THR A 155 -22.28 -18.38 3.47
CA THR A 155 -20.87 -18.73 3.24
C THR A 155 -20.15 -17.55 2.63
N VAL A 156 -19.16 -17.03 3.34
CA VAL A 156 -18.33 -15.89 2.89
C VAL A 156 -16.96 -16.40 2.48
N GLY A 157 -16.59 -16.17 1.22
CA GLY A 157 -15.24 -16.39 0.71
C GLY A 157 -14.33 -15.23 1.07
N LEU A 158 -13.18 -15.54 1.66
CA LEU A 158 -12.15 -14.56 2.02
C LEU A 158 -10.80 -14.99 1.47
N GLU A 159 -10.01 -14.02 1.02
CA GLU A 159 -8.61 -14.21 0.64
C GLU A 159 -7.78 -14.73 1.83
N ASP A 160 -6.83 -15.66 1.58
CA ASP A 160 -5.89 -16.16 2.57
C ASP A 160 -4.46 -16.24 1.98
N PRO A 161 -3.53 -15.39 2.40
CA PRO A 161 -3.68 -14.38 3.46
C PRO A 161 -4.63 -13.25 3.06
N GLY A 162 -5.34 -12.67 4.04
CA GLY A 162 -6.34 -11.62 3.81
C GLY A 162 -6.51 -10.67 4.99
N GLU A 163 -7.36 -9.66 4.83
CA GLU A 163 -7.57 -8.61 5.82
C GLU A 163 -8.24 -9.13 7.10
N PRO A 164 -7.59 -9.04 8.28
CA PRO A 164 -8.14 -9.56 9.52
C PRO A 164 -9.46 -8.89 9.96
N ASP A 165 -9.63 -7.59 9.67
CA ASP A 165 -10.85 -6.88 10.05
C ASP A 165 -12.06 -7.39 9.26
N VAL A 166 -11.87 -7.82 8.01
CA VAL A 166 -12.93 -8.42 7.18
C VAL A 166 -13.35 -9.78 7.73
N ARG A 167 -12.38 -10.58 8.17
CA ARG A 167 -12.65 -11.86 8.87
C ARG A 167 -13.52 -11.62 10.12
N ALA A 168 -13.18 -10.57 10.90
CA ALA A 168 -13.96 -10.19 12.07
C ALA A 168 -15.39 -9.75 11.72
N LEU A 169 -15.59 -9.06 10.57
CA LEU A 169 -16.92 -8.68 10.08
C LEU A 169 -17.75 -9.92 9.71
N ALA A 170 -17.17 -10.88 8.98
CA ALA A 170 -17.85 -12.13 8.64
C ALA A 170 -18.26 -12.93 9.89
N HIS A 171 -17.37 -13.06 10.88
CA HIS A 171 -17.71 -13.69 12.17
C HIS A 171 -18.79 -12.94 12.94
N LYS A 172 -18.78 -11.60 12.93
CA LYS A 172 -19.83 -10.79 13.55
C LYS A 172 -21.22 -11.10 12.95
N ARG A 173 -21.26 -11.40 11.64
CA ARG A 173 -22.49 -11.81 10.94
C ARG A 173 -22.86 -13.29 11.13
N HIS A 174 -22.09 -14.05 11.91
CA HIS A 174 -22.24 -15.51 12.03
C HIS A 174 -22.17 -16.26 10.69
N ALA A 175 -21.36 -15.74 9.77
CA ALA A 175 -21.10 -16.39 8.50
C ALA A 175 -20.20 -17.62 8.66
N ARG A 176 -20.36 -18.57 7.77
CA ARG A 176 -19.37 -19.62 7.53
C ARG A 176 -18.28 -19.04 6.64
N VAL A 177 -17.04 -19.07 7.10
CA VAL A 177 -15.92 -18.53 6.33
C VAL A 177 -15.25 -19.65 5.53
N ARG A 178 -15.07 -19.41 4.23
CA ARG A 178 -14.22 -20.22 3.35
C ARG A 178 -12.99 -19.40 2.99
N PHE A 179 -11.82 -19.91 3.31
CA PHE A 179 -10.57 -19.29 2.95
C PHE A 179 -10.12 -19.73 1.56
N CYS A 180 -9.78 -18.75 0.71
CA CYS A 180 -9.37 -18.95 -0.67
C CYS A 180 -7.89 -18.54 -0.79
N PRO A 181 -6.99 -19.47 -1.17
CA PRO A 181 -5.57 -19.17 -1.27
C PRO A 181 -5.28 -18.03 -2.24
N VAL A 182 -4.25 -17.23 -1.91
CA VAL A 182 -3.75 -16.15 -2.75
C VAL A 182 -2.39 -16.56 -3.32
N GLY A 183 -2.32 -16.70 -4.63
CA GLY A 183 -1.10 -16.94 -5.40
C GLY A 183 -0.55 -15.67 -6.06
N ASP A 184 0.37 -15.85 -7.02
CA ASP A 184 1.04 -14.76 -7.73
C ASP A 184 0.10 -13.95 -8.65
N ALA A 185 -1.05 -14.50 -9.01
CA ALA A 185 -2.08 -13.84 -9.82
C ALA A 185 -3.30 -13.36 -8.98
N GLY A 186 -3.16 -13.28 -7.66
CA GLY A 186 -4.27 -12.99 -6.75
C GLY A 186 -4.96 -14.28 -6.28
N VAL A 187 -6.25 -14.20 -5.91
CA VAL A 187 -6.99 -15.32 -5.35
C VAL A 187 -7.16 -16.46 -6.38
N GLU A 188 -7.02 -17.70 -5.92
CA GLU A 188 -7.25 -18.90 -6.73
C GLU A 188 -8.76 -19.17 -6.85
N ILE A 189 -9.32 -18.92 -8.05
CA ILE A 189 -10.76 -18.96 -8.29
C ILE A 189 -11.28 -20.40 -8.39
N GLU A 190 -10.51 -21.32 -8.95
CA GLU A 190 -10.94 -22.68 -9.28
C GLU A 190 -11.34 -23.49 -8.04
N THR A 191 -10.74 -23.20 -6.90
CA THR A 191 -10.96 -23.93 -5.65
C THR A 191 -11.91 -23.23 -4.67
N GLY A 192 -12.28 -21.97 -4.92
CA GLY A 192 -12.81 -21.09 -3.87
C GLY A 192 -14.28 -20.70 -3.93
N LEU A 193 -14.93 -20.62 -5.09
CA LEU A 193 -16.23 -19.94 -5.21
C LEU A 193 -17.47 -20.85 -5.21
N GLU A 194 -17.34 -22.16 -5.36
CA GLU A 194 -18.51 -23.05 -5.34
C GLU A 194 -19.20 -23.01 -3.96
N GLY A 195 -20.48 -22.63 -3.94
CA GLY A 195 -21.28 -22.53 -2.71
C GLY A 195 -20.86 -21.37 -1.77
N VAL A 196 -20.21 -20.33 -2.33
CA VAL A 196 -19.95 -19.05 -1.66
C VAL A 196 -21.05 -18.07 -2.04
N ASP A 197 -21.74 -17.50 -1.02
CA ASP A 197 -22.80 -16.52 -1.24
C ASP A 197 -22.24 -15.10 -1.43
N LEU A 198 -21.18 -14.76 -0.69
CA LEU A 198 -20.52 -13.45 -0.72
C LEU A 198 -19.01 -13.64 -0.78
N PHE A 199 -18.34 -12.98 -1.69
CA PHE A 199 -16.89 -12.99 -1.82
C PHE A 199 -16.28 -11.61 -1.59
N TYR A 200 -15.30 -11.52 -0.68
CA TYR A 200 -14.50 -10.31 -0.49
C TYR A 200 -13.15 -10.47 -1.19
N VAL A 201 -12.78 -9.46 -1.98
CA VAL A 201 -11.53 -9.48 -2.75
C VAL A 201 -10.91 -8.08 -2.85
N SER A 202 -9.58 -8.01 -2.89
CA SER A 202 -8.79 -6.79 -3.10
C SER A 202 -7.93 -6.90 -4.36
N PRO A 203 -8.53 -6.78 -5.57
CA PRO A 203 -7.91 -7.20 -6.82
C PRO A 203 -6.87 -6.23 -7.36
N SER A 204 -6.94 -4.93 -7.03
CA SER A 204 -5.99 -3.94 -7.51
C SER A 204 -4.67 -4.00 -6.75
N ARG A 205 -4.76 -4.31 -5.46
CA ARG A 205 -3.63 -4.45 -4.56
C ARG A 205 -4.04 -5.38 -3.42
N GLN A 206 -3.76 -6.66 -3.58
CA GLN A 206 -4.13 -7.65 -2.58
C GLN A 206 -3.46 -7.35 -1.23
N ARG A 207 -4.23 -7.37 -0.19
CA ARG A 207 -3.71 -7.15 1.16
C ARG A 207 -3.64 -8.47 1.92
N PRO A 208 -2.43 -8.89 2.38
CA PRO A 208 -1.21 -8.10 2.54
C PRO A 208 -0.15 -8.25 1.44
N THR A 209 -0.32 -9.13 0.47
CA THR A 209 0.73 -9.57 -0.47
C THR A 209 1.15 -8.52 -1.49
N SER A 210 0.33 -7.49 -1.70
CA SER A 210 0.50 -6.45 -2.73
C SER A 210 0.40 -6.97 -4.18
N VAL A 211 -0.06 -8.18 -4.40
CA VAL A 211 -0.30 -8.74 -5.73
C VAL A 211 -1.42 -7.99 -6.44
N THR A 212 -1.25 -7.72 -7.73
CA THR A 212 -2.29 -7.16 -8.60
C THR A 212 -2.90 -8.29 -9.42
N MET A 213 -4.21 -8.47 -9.35
CA MET A 213 -4.94 -9.47 -10.11
C MET A 213 -4.98 -9.07 -11.60
N PRO A 214 -4.47 -9.90 -12.52
CA PRO A 214 -4.52 -9.64 -13.96
C PRO A 214 -5.94 -9.58 -14.50
N GLN A 215 -6.12 -8.91 -15.66
CA GLN A 215 -7.44 -8.72 -16.27
C GLN A 215 -8.17 -10.06 -16.53
N ALA A 216 -7.47 -11.06 -17.07
CA ALA A 216 -8.06 -12.38 -17.33
C ALA A 216 -8.60 -13.05 -16.05
N GLN A 217 -7.91 -12.88 -14.92
CA GLN A 217 -8.35 -13.43 -13.63
C GLN A 217 -9.57 -12.66 -13.09
N ARG A 218 -9.66 -11.33 -13.34
CA ARG A 218 -10.83 -10.49 -12.99
C ARG A 218 -12.07 -10.96 -13.75
N GLU A 219 -11.93 -11.22 -15.05
CA GLU A 219 -13.01 -11.74 -15.90
C GLU A 219 -13.47 -13.13 -15.46
N ALA A 220 -12.51 -14.02 -15.15
CA ALA A 220 -12.81 -15.34 -14.62
C ALA A 220 -13.54 -15.29 -13.26
N LEU A 221 -13.19 -14.34 -12.39
CA LEU A 221 -13.84 -14.11 -11.10
C LEU A 221 -15.31 -13.68 -11.27
N LEU A 222 -15.56 -12.70 -12.15
CA LEU A 222 -16.93 -12.26 -12.45
C LEU A 222 -17.78 -13.37 -13.05
N GLU A 223 -17.21 -14.14 -13.97
CA GLU A 223 -17.90 -15.29 -14.57
C GLU A 223 -18.19 -16.40 -13.53
N ALA A 224 -17.25 -16.67 -12.62
CA ALA A 224 -17.47 -17.62 -11.54
C ALA A 224 -18.55 -17.12 -10.56
N ALA A 225 -18.55 -15.84 -10.22
CA ALA A 225 -19.59 -15.23 -9.39
C ALA A 225 -20.98 -15.33 -10.04
N ARG A 226 -21.05 -15.07 -11.36
CA ARG A 226 -22.31 -15.24 -12.12
C ARG A 226 -22.82 -16.68 -12.10
N ARG A 227 -21.94 -17.66 -12.33
CA ARG A 227 -22.31 -19.09 -12.33
C ARG A 227 -22.79 -19.61 -10.98
N ASN A 228 -22.22 -19.09 -9.90
CA ASN A 228 -22.52 -19.52 -8.53
C ASN A 228 -23.56 -18.65 -7.83
N ASP A 229 -24.11 -17.65 -8.52
CA ASP A 229 -25.00 -16.62 -7.96
C ASP A 229 -24.41 -15.89 -6.73
N SER A 230 -23.09 -15.68 -6.75
CA SER A 230 -22.36 -15.03 -5.67
C SER A 230 -22.38 -13.50 -5.81
N LEU A 231 -22.34 -12.79 -4.69
CA LEU A 231 -22.09 -11.36 -4.61
C LEU A 231 -20.60 -11.11 -4.36
N ILE A 232 -20.10 -9.92 -4.74
CA ILE A 232 -18.72 -9.54 -4.53
C ILE A 232 -18.63 -8.20 -3.79
N ILE A 233 -17.79 -8.12 -2.76
CA ILE A 233 -17.26 -6.86 -2.23
C ILE A 233 -15.87 -6.67 -2.80
N GLU A 234 -15.71 -5.68 -3.66
CA GLU A 234 -14.41 -5.25 -4.19
C GLU A 234 -13.84 -4.15 -3.30
N ASP A 235 -12.73 -4.43 -2.63
CA ASP A 235 -11.96 -3.44 -1.89
C ASP A 235 -10.81 -2.94 -2.76
N ASP A 236 -10.94 -1.72 -3.27
CA ASP A 236 -9.96 -1.12 -4.19
C ASP A 236 -8.88 -0.34 -3.44
N PHE A 237 -8.25 -1.06 -2.53
CA PHE A 237 -7.19 -0.58 -1.67
C PHE A 237 -5.95 -0.12 -2.47
N GLU A 238 -5.47 1.09 -2.20
CA GLU A 238 -4.26 1.69 -2.81
C GLU A 238 -4.23 1.69 -4.35
N CYS A 239 -5.38 1.66 -5.00
CA CYS A 239 -5.46 1.61 -6.46
C CYS A 239 -4.78 2.80 -7.16
N GLU A 240 -4.75 3.99 -6.52
CA GLU A 240 -4.12 5.19 -7.07
C GLU A 240 -2.58 5.13 -7.06
N LEU A 241 -1.98 4.18 -6.34
CA LEU A 241 -0.53 4.02 -6.23
C LEU A 241 0.01 2.84 -7.05
N SER A 242 -0.63 2.52 -8.16
CA SER A 242 -0.13 1.55 -9.14
C SER A 242 0.96 2.16 -10.00
N PHE A 243 2.13 1.50 -10.12
CA PHE A 243 3.23 1.89 -11.01
C PHE A 243 3.16 1.15 -12.35
N LEU A 244 2.14 0.34 -12.56
CA LEU A 244 1.87 -0.30 -13.83
C LEU A 244 1.33 0.73 -14.83
N ALA A 245 1.88 0.76 -16.04
CA ALA A 245 1.42 1.65 -17.11
C ALA A 245 -0.06 1.38 -17.47
N ASP A 246 -0.42 0.09 -17.53
CA ASP A 246 -1.76 -0.39 -17.85
C ASP A 246 -2.37 -1.09 -16.63
N ALA A 247 -2.64 -0.33 -15.56
CA ALA A 247 -3.30 -0.89 -14.39
C ALA A 247 -4.74 -1.35 -14.76
N PRO A 248 -5.13 -2.60 -14.44
CA PRO A 248 -6.47 -3.08 -14.76
C PRO A 248 -7.56 -2.21 -14.15
N PRO A 249 -8.67 -1.95 -14.86
CA PRO A 249 -9.82 -1.26 -14.31
C PRO A 249 -10.44 -2.04 -13.15
N ALA A 250 -11.28 -1.41 -12.34
CA ALA A 250 -11.96 -2.10 -11.24
C ALA A 250 -12.84 -3.26 -11.74
N LEU A 251 -13.05 -4.29 -10.91
CA LEU A 251 -14.05 -5.35 -11.20
C LEU A 251 -15.43 -4.76 -11.45
N LYS A 252 -15.81 -3.78 -10.63
CA LYS A 252 -17.08 -3.04 -10.76
C LYS A 252 -17.28 -2.45 -12.13
N SER A 253 -16.23 -2.09 -12.85
CA SER A 253 -16.34 -1.52 -14.21
C SER A 253 -16.92 -2.49 -15.24
N ALA A 254 -16.74 -3.79 -15.03
CA ALA A 254 -17.23 -4.86 -15.91
C ALA A 254 -18.48 -5.58 -15.34
N ASP A 255 -19.03 -5.09 -14.20
CA ASP A 255 -20.19 -5.67 -13.53
C ASP A 255 -21.50 -5.25 -14.23
N GLY A 256 -21.94 -6.01 -15.21
CA GLY A 256 -23.20 -5.78 -15.92
C GLY A 256 -24.47 -6.22 -15.18
N GLU A 257 -24.35 -6.96 -14.08
CA GLU A 257 -25.50 -7.56 -13.36
C GLU A 257 -25.72 -6.97 -11.97
N GLY A 258 -24.91 -5.99 -11.54
CA GLY A 258 -25.05 -5.38 -10.22
C GLY A 258 -24.60 -6.27 -9.05
N ARG A 259 -23.71 -7.23 -9.29
CA ARG A 259 -23.21 -8.19 -8.29
C ARG A 259 -22.07 -7.64 -7.44
N VAL A 260 -21.39 -6.60 -7.92
CA VAL A 260 -20.20 -6.03 -7.27
C VAL A 260 -20.57 -4.76 -6.51
N VAL A 261 -20.28 -4.74 -5.21
CA VAL A 261 -20.24 -3.54 -4.39
C VAL A 261 -18.79 -3.12 -4.24
N TYR A 262 -18.49 -1.92 -4.72
CA TYR A 262 -17.15 -1.35 -4.72
C TYR A 262 -16.92 -0.48 -3.48
N VAL A 263 -15.77 -0.66 -2.84
CA VAL A 263 -15.34 0.06 -1.63
C VAL A 263 -14.03 0.76 -1.93
N ALA A 264 -13.93 2.04 -1.59
CA ALA A 264 -12.69 2.80 -1.67
C ALA A 264 -12.57 3.87 -0.58
N SER A 265 -11.37 4.41 -0.43
CA SER A 265 -11.10 5.40 0.62
C SER A 265 -10.06 6.44 0.20
N LEU A 266 -10.37 7.71 0.42
CA LEU A 266 -9.40 8.81 0.32
C LEU A 266 -8.37 8.82 1.46
N SER A 267 -8.67 8.15 2.58
CA SER A 267 -7.88 8.24 3.81
C SER A 267 -6.47 7.70 3.66
N LYS A 268 -6.25 6.74 2.78
CA LYS A 268 -4.93 6.14 2.54
C LYS A 268 -3.96 7.12 1.88
N VAL A 269 -4.45 7.82 0.89
CA VAL A 269 -3.64 8.72 0.06
C VAL A 269 -3.56 10.11 0.69
N LEU A 270 -4.70 10.65 1.15
CA LEU A 270 -4.76 12.02 1.65
C LEU A 270 -4.34 12.12 3.13
N SER A 271 -5.04 11.46 4.02
CA SER A 271 -4.65 11.30 5.42
C SER A 271 -5.58 10.32 6.14
N PRO A 272 -5.07 9.37 6.94
CA PRO A 272 -5.89 8.44 7.70
C PRO A 272 -6.87 9.11 8.69
N GLY A 273 -6.51 10.30 9.19
CA GLY A 273 -7.32 11.05 10.15
C GLY A 273 -8.57 11.70 9.55
N LEU A 274 -8.66 11.88 8.24
CA LEU A 274 -9.84 12.48 7.58
C LEU A 274 -11.05 11.55 7.57
N ARG A 275 -10.81 10.24 7.58
CA ARG A 275 -11.87 9.24 7.66
C ARG A 275 -12.96 9.42 6.59
N LEU A 276 -12.55 9.63 5.35
CA LEU A 276 -13.43 9.68 4.18
C LEU A 276 -13.23 8.44 3.30
N GLY A 277 -14.30 7.73 3.05
CA GLY A 277 -14.41 6.61 2.12
C GLY A 277 -15.75 6.65 1.41
N PHE A 278 -16.00 5.69 0.54
CA PHE A 278 -17.27 5.59 -0.15
C PHE A 278 -17.56 4.16 -0.63
N LEU A 279 -18.87 3.90 -0.81
CA LEU A 279 -19.42 2.71 -1.46
C LEU A 279 -19.97 3.09 -2.83
N VAL A 280 -19.85 2.19 -3.81
CA VAL A 280 -20.57 2.24 -5.08
C VAL A 280 -21.29 0.92 -5.30
N GLY A 281 -22.59 1.00 -5.60
CA GLY A 281 -23.43 -0.18 -5.84
C GLY A 281 -24.75 0.19 -6.47
N PRO A 282 -25.64 -0.77 -6.73
CA PRO A 282 -26.98 -0.47 -7.24
C PRO A 282 -27.73 0.55 -6.38
N ALA A 283 -28.55 1.41 -6.98
CA ALA A 283 -29.21 2.52 -6.30
C ALA A 283 -30.10 2.08 -5.11
N ASP A 284 -30.74 0.93 -5.20
CA ASP A 284 -31.56 0.35 -4.15
C ASP A 284 -30.70 -0.15 -2.98
N PHE A 285 -29.56 -0.78 -3.26
CA PHE A 285 -28.57 -1.15 -2.26
C PHE A 285 -28.01 0.08 -1.54
N ILE A 286 -27.61 1.11 -2.27
CA ILE A 286 -27.08 2.36 -1.70
C ILE A 286 -28.14 3.06 -0.84
N ARG A 287 -29.41 3.03 -1.24
CA ARG A 287 -30.52 3.55 -0.45
C ARG A 287 -30.67 2.81 0.89
N ALA A 288 -30.55 1.49 0.88
CA ALA A 288 -30.58 0.69 2.11
C ALA A 288 -29.33 0.97 2.98
N ALA A 289 -28.15 1.05 2.39
CA ALA A 289 -26.91 1.38 3.09
C ALA A 289 -26.95 2.79 3.71
N ARG A 290 -27.55 3.76 3.03
CA ARG A 290 -27.74 5.13 3.50
C ARG A 290 -28.62 5.17 4.75
N ARG A 291 -29.75 4.46 4.74
CA ARG A 291 -30.62 4.34 5.90
C ARG A 291 -29.93 3.66 7.10
N LEU A 292 -29.19 2.59 6.84
CA LEU A 292 -28.43 1.90 7.88
C LEU A 292 -27.31 2.79 8.47
N ARG A 293 -26.60 3.53 7.63
CA ARG A 293 -25.61 4.51 8.06
C ARG A 293 -26.24 5.58 8.94
N ASP A 294 -27.40 6.12 8.52
CA ASP A 294 -28.09 7.17 9.26
C ASP A 294 -28.56 6.69 10.64
N LEU A 295 -29.07 5.46 10.72
CA LEU A 295 -29.49 4.84 11.97
C LEU A 295 -28.33 4.60 12.96
N THR A 296 -27.13 4.33 12.46
CA THR A 296 -26.00 3.89 13.30
C THR A 296 -25.04 5.01 13.67
N THR A 297 -24.52 5.71 12.69
CA THR A 297 -23.39 6.66 12.87
C THR A 297 -23.62 8.03 12.28
N ARG A 298 -24.72 8.22 11.54
CA ARG A 298 -24.96 9.37 10.67
C ARG A 298 -23.92 9.47 9.55
N LYS A 299 -24.03 10.51 8.72
CA LYS A 299 -23.06 10.80 7.66
C LYS A 299 -21.73 11.32 8.20
N PRO A 300 -20.62 11.18 7.48
CA PRO A 300 -19.38 11.86 7.83
C PRO A 300 -19.59 13.37 7.93
N SER A 301 -18.74 14.05 8.70
CA SER A 301 -18.83 15.50 8.93
C SER A 301 -19.06 16.28 7.62
N PRO A 302 -20.17 17.04 7.48
CA PRO A 302 -20.49 17.76 6.26
C PRO A 302 -19.41 18.77 5.87
N ILE A 303 -18.82 19.47 6.83
CA ILE A 303 -17.72 20.41 6.56
C ILE A 303 -16.49 19.71 6.01
N THR A 304 -16.22 18.46 6.47
CA THR A 304 -15.09 17.66 5.94
C THR A 304 -15.38 17.19 4.53
N GLN A 305 -16.63 16.79 4.25
CA GLN A 305 -17.07 16.43 2.90
C GLN A 305 -16.92 17.61 1.93
N ARG A 306 -17.45 18.79 2.31
CA ARG A 306 -17.35 20.02 1.50
C ARG A 306 -15.90 20.42 1.25
N THR A 307 -15.06 20.41 2.29
CA THR A 307 -13.63 20.71 2.15
C THR A 307 -12.94 19.76 1.17
N ALA A 308 -13.23 18.46 1.28
CA ALA A 308 -12.68 17.46 0.36
C ALA A 308 -13.20 17.64 -1.07
N GLY A 309 -14.50 17.94 -1.23
CA GLY A 309 -15.09 18.27 -2.54
C GLY A 309 -14.38 19.44 -3.21
N ILE A 310 -14.16 20.54 -2.48
CA ILE A 310 -13.42 21.70 -2.98
C ILE A 310 -11.97 21.33 -3.30
N PHE A 311 -11.28 20.60 -2.43
CA PHE A 311 -9.90 20.17 -2.64
C PHE A 311 -9.74 19.34 -3.94
N LEU A 312 -10.67 18.43 -4.20
CA LEU A 312 -10.70 17.66 -5.44
C LEU A 312 -11.04 18.55 -6.65
N SER A 313 -12.03 19.46 -6.53
CA SER A 313 -12.47 20.31 -7.65
C SER A 313 -11.36 21.23 -8.15
N LEU A 314 -10.53 21.74 -7.25
CA LEU A 314 -9.37 22.58 -7.57
C LEU A 314 -8.18 21.81 -8.17
N GLY A 315 -8.26 20.47 -8.26
CA GLY A 315 -7.18 19.64 -8.80
C GLY A 315 -6.01 19.40 -7.83
N HIS A 316 -6.15 19.80 -6.58
CA HIS A 316 -5.11 19.60 -5.56
C HIS A 316 -4.85 18.12 -5.27
N TYR A 317 -5.90 17.30 -5.33
CA TYR A 317 -5.78 15.85 -5.17
C TYR A 317 -4.90 15.24 -6.27
N ASP A 318 -5.09 15.63 -7.51
CA ASP A 318 -4.32 15.12 -8.65
C ASP A 318 -2.85 15.54 -8.58
N ALA A 319 -2.59 16.78 -8.16
CA ALA A 319 -1.23 17.27 -7.95
C ALA A 319 -0.52 16.51 -6.83
N MET A 320 -1.26 16.22 -5.73
CA MET A 320 -0.76 15.43 -4.62
C MET A 320 -0.45 13.99 -5.04
N LEU A 321 -1.35 13.32 -5.79
CA LEU A 321 -1.14 11.96 -6.28
C LEU A 321 0.14 11.85 -7.09
N ARG A 322 0.36 12.76 -8.06
CA ARG A 322 1.60 12.77 -8.88
C ARG A 322 2.85 12.90 -8.01
N ARG A 323 2.80 13.75 -6.96
CA ARG A 323 3.92 13.92 -6.02
C ARG A 323 4.15 12.65 -5.19
N LEU A 324 3.10 12.05 -4.64
CA LEU A 324 3.17 10.84 -3.82
C LEU A 324 3.67 9.64 -4.62
N PHE A 325 3.21 9.50 -5.85
CA PHE A 325 3.65 8.47 -6.78
C PHE A 325 5.18 8.43 -6.88
N GLY A 326 5.82 9.53 -7.25
CA GLY A 326 7.27 9.59 -7.37
C GLY A 326 8.01 9.39 -6.03
N ILE A 327 7.41 9.79 -4.90
CA ILE A 327 8.02 9.58 -3.58
C ILE A 327 7.98 8.10 -3.19
N TYR A 328 6.82 7.45 -3.30
CA TYR A 328 6.67 6.05 -2.89
C TYR A 328 7.41 5.10 -3.84
N GLU A 329 7.45 5.41 -5.13
CA GLU A 329 8.27 4.67 -6.10
C GLU A 329 9.75 4.66 -5.69
N ARG A 330 10.34 5.82 -5.43
CA ARG A 330 11.75 5.91 -4.96
C ARG A 330 11.96 5.18 -3.64
N ARG A 331 11.04 5.33 -2.67
CA ARG A 331 11.13 4.64 -1.38
C ARG A 331 11.09 3.11 -1.53
N LEU A 332 10.22 2.59 -2.39
CA LEU A 332 10.14 1.15 -2.66
C LEU A 332 11.36 0.64 -3.42
N ILE A 333 11.89 1.42 -4.38
CA ILE A 333 13.15 1.09 -5.05
C ILE A 333 14.30 1.05 -4.04
N ALA A 334 14.41 2.06 -3.17
CA ALA A 334 15.43 2.10 -2.13
C ALA A 334 15.31 0.91 -1.15
N LEU A 335 14.06 0.52 -0.79
CA LEU A 335 13.79 -0.64 0.06
C LEU A 335 14.22 -1.95 -0.63
N ARG A 336 13.84 -2.14 -1.90
CA ARG A 336 14.26 -3.29 -2.71
C ARG A 336 15.79 -3.38 -2.79
N ASP A 337 16.45 -2.27 -3.09
CA ASP A 337 17.89 -2.23 -3.27
C ASP A 337 18.63 -2.49 -1.95
N ALA A 338 18.11 -1.97 -0.82
CA ALA A 338 18.63 -2.28 0.49
C ALA A 338 18.45 -3.77 0.86
N LEU A 339 17.29 -4.35 0.60
CA LEU A 339 17.04 -5.78 0.81
C LEU A 339 17.97 -6.65 -0.05
N ASN A 340 18.20 -6.27 -1.32
CA ASN A 340 19.14 -6.96 -2.21
C ASN A 340 20.58 -6.83 -1.74
N HIS A 341 20.98 -5.65 -1.25
CA HIS A 341 22.35 -5.38 -0.81
C HIS A 341 22.72 -6.16 0.47
N TYR A 342 21.86 -6.08 1.47
CA TYR A 342 22.15 -6.72 2.75
C TYR A 342 21.81 -8.21 2.77
N ARG A 343 20.99 -8.70 1.85
CA ARG A 343 20.55 -10.10 1.69
C ARG A 343 20.62 -10.89 3.00
N PRO A 344 19.80 -10.54 4.01
CA PRO A 344 19.98 -11.08 5.35
C PRO A 344 19.87 -12.59 5.40
N LEU A 345 19.27 -13.20 4.38
CA LEU A 345 19.07 -14.65 4.16
C LEU A 345 18.46 -14.83 2.77
N SER A 346 18.07 -16.04 2.35
CA SER A 346 17.35 -16.28 1.10
C SER A 346 15.93 -15.70 1.15
N ILE A 347 15.82 -14.38 0.95
CA ILE A 347 14.56 -13.66 0.93
C ILE A 347 14.05 -13.60 -0.51
N ALA A 348 12.78 -13.95 -0.72
CA ALA A 348 12.11 -13.65 -1.98
C ALA A 348 11.65 -12.19 -1.98
N ILE A 349 12.15 -11.40 -2.94
CA ILE A 349 11.82 -9.98 -3.11
C ILE A 349 10.97 -9.84 -4.37
N PRO A 350 9.70 -9.49 -4.26
CA PRO A 350 8.83 -9.31 -5.42
C PRO A 350 9.21 -8.04 -6.22
N PRO A 351 8.81 -7.94 -7.49
CA PRO A 351 9.00 -6.72 -8.27
C PRO A 351 8.21 -5.55 -7.69
N VAL A 352 8.68 -4.32 -7.93
CA VAL A 352 7.97 -3.09 -7.56
C VAL A 352 6.87 -2.83 -8.58
N THR A 353 5.64 -3.14 -8.23
CA THR A 353 4.46 -2.91 -9.09
C THR A 353 3.56 -1.78 -8.60
N GLY A 354 3.88 -1.19 -7.45
CA GLY A 354 3.13 -0.13 -6.81
C GLY A 354 2.87 -0.35 -5.32
N GLY A 355 1.99 0.44 -4.76
CA GLY A 355 1.61 0.41 -3.35
C GLY A 355 2.62 1.09 -2.43
N THR A 356 2.58 0.73 -1.16
CA THR A 356 3.37 1.38 -0.10
C THR A 356 4.13 0.39 0.77
N SER A 357 4.18 -0.89 0.37
CA SER A 357 4.82 -1.93 1.19
C SER A 357 5.29 -3.11 0.35
N TYR A 358 6.23 -3.86 0.91
CA TYR A 358 6.67 -5.16 0.42
C TYR A 358 6.17 -6.29 1.31
N TRP A 359 5.75 -7.37 0.69
CA TRP A 359 5.55 -8.67 1.30
C TRP A 359 6.84 -9.48 1.17
N VAL A 360 7.42 -9.88 2.30
CA VAL A 360 8.72 -10.54 2.35
C VAL A 360 8.55 -11.94 2.92
N ARG A 361 9.06 -12.94 2.21
CA ARG A 361 9.19 -14.31 2.71
C ARG A 361 10.65 -14.54 3.10
N GLY A 362 10.88 -14.80 4.37
CA GLY A 362 12.17 -15.23 4.92
C GLY A 362 12.40 -16.73 4.79
N PRO A 363 13.56 -17.23 5.27
CA PRO A 363 13.83 -18.66 5.38
C PRO A 363 12.75 -19.40 6.17
N GLU A 364 12.62 -20.72 5.94
CA GLU A 364 11.59 -21.54 6.58
C GLU A 364 11.71 -21.59 8.12
N ASP A 365 12.93 -21.46 8.64
CA ASP A 365 13.25 -21.45 10.07
C ASP A 365 13.11 -20.07 10.74
N LEU A 366 12.78 -19.03 9.99
CA LEU A 366 12.57 -17.69 10.53
C LEU A 366 11.21 -17.59 11.24
N ASP A 367 11.23 -17.11 12.48
CA ASP A 367 10.02 -16.68 13.19
C ASP A 367 9.91 -15.14 13.13
N ALA A 368 8.95 -14.64 12.36
CA ALA A 368 8.74 -13.20 12.17
C ALA A 368 8.20 -12.50 13.43
N ASP A 369 7.55 -13.19 14.36
CA ASP A 369 7.14 -12.62 15.65
C ASP A 369 8.34 -12.46 16.59
N ALA A 370 9.26 -13.43 16.61
CA ALA A 370 10.54 -13.30 17.29
C ALA A 370 11.38 -12.19 16.64
N LEU A 371 11.43 -12.13 15.31
CA LEU A 371 12.10 -11.05 14.58
C LEU A 371 11.51 -9.68 14.90
N ARG A 372 10.19 -9.53 14.97
CA ARG A 372 9.53 -8.29 15.36
C ARG A 372 10.04 -7.80 16.72
N THR A 373 10.13 -8.71 17.68
CA THR A 373 10.58 -8.38 19.04
C THR A 373 12.05 -7.94 19.05
N ALA A 374 12.92 -8.67 18.35
CA ALA A 374 14.33 -8.33 18.23
C ALA A 374 14.56 -7.02 17.47
N ALA A 375 13.89 -6.85 16.33
CA ALA A 375 13.95 -5.64 15.51
C ALA A 375 13.48 -4.40 16.27
N GLN A 376 12.40 -4.52 17.07
CA GLN A 376 11.90 -3.43 17.89
C GLN A 376 12.95 -2.93 18.90
N ASN A 377 13.72 -3.84 19.51
CA ASN A 377 14.82 -3.48 20.40
C ASN A 377 15.97 -2.77 19.65
N ALA A 378 16.13 -3.05 18.36
CA ALA A 378 17.11 -2.38 17.48
C ALA A 378 16.55 -1.09 16.83
N GLY A 379 15.36 -0.64 17.22
CA GLY A 379 14.74 0.57 16.70
C GLY A 379 13.99 0.39 15.39
N VAL A 380 13.75 -0.85 14.95
CA VAL A 380 13.04 -1.20 13.72
C VAL A 380 11.67 -1.75 14.04
N LEU A 381 10.62 -1.23 13.44
CA LEU A 381 9.28 -1.82 13.49
C LEU A 381 8.97 -2.52 12.17
N ILE A 382 8.49 -3.77 12.26
CA ILE A 382 8.03 -4.58 11.13
C ILE A 382 6.64 -5.14 11.42
N GLU A 383 5.97 -5.66 10.42
CA GLU A 383 4.63 -6.22 10.51
C GLU A 383 4.67 -7.73 10.18
N PRO A 384 4.67 -8.63 11.19
CA PRO A 384 4.56 -10.08 10.96
C PRO A 384 3.30 -10.44 10.19
N ALA A 385 3.38 -11.45 9.36
CA ALA A 385 2.31 -11.90 8.50
C ALA A 385 1.25 -12.75 9.19
N THR A 386 1.58 -13.34 10.33
CA THR A 386 0.74 -14.30 11.07
C THR A 386 -0.73 -13.87 11.21
N PRO A 387 -1.07 -12.60 11.53
CA PRO A 387 -2.46 -12.17 11.67
C PRO A 387 -3.28 -12.20 10.38
N TYR A 388 -2.63 -12.19 9.23
CA TYR A 388 -3.29 -12.20 7.92
C TYR A 388 -3.74 -13.59 7.48
N PHE A 389 -3.15 -14.65 8.03
CA PHE A 389 -3.52 -16.03 7.70
C PHE A 389 -4.66 -16.55 8.55
N ALA A 390 -5.45 -17.44 7.98
CA ALA A 390 -6.47 -18.20 8.71
C ALA A 390 -5.85 -19.06 9.80
N GLU A 391 -4.77 -19.76 9.44
CA GLU A 391 -3.97 -20.58 10.33
C GLU A 391 -2.54 -20.03 10.39
N ALA A 392 -2.04 -19.86 11.61
CA ALA A 392 -0.69 -19.33 11.83
C ALA A 392 0.42 -20.32 11.43
N GLN A 393 0.13 -21.63 11.47
CA GLN A 393 1.13 -22.67 11.20
C GLN A 393 1.58 -22.67 9.74
N GLY A 394 2.90 -22.73 9.52
CA GLY A 394 3.50 -22.77 8.18
C GLY A 394 3.74 -21.40 7.54
N HIS A 395 3.38 -20.31 8.22
CA HIS A 395 3.47 -18.94 7.67
C HIS A 395 4.23 -17.96 8.58
N SER A 396 4.92 -18.48 9.60
CA SER A 396 5.64 -17.69 10.61
C SER A 396 6.86 -16.94 10.05
N ASN A 397 7.35 -17.32 8.86
CA ASN A 397 8.53 -16.72 8.24
C ASN A 397 8.22 -15.54 7.29
N MET A 398 6.98 -15.07 7.28
CA MET A 398 6.58 -13.96 6.42
C MET A 398 6.34 -12.68 7.21
N PHE A 399 6.66 -11.55 6.60
CA PHE A 399 6.43 -10.23 7.18
C PHE A 399 6.29 -9.15 6.12
N ARG A 400 5.78 -8.02 6.51
CA ARG A 400 5.54 -6.86 5.65
C ARG A 400 6.43 -5.69 6.06
N LEU A 401 6.91 -4.94 5.07
CA LEU A 401 7.71 -3.73 5.25
C LEU A 401 7.03 -2.56 4.53
N GLY A 402 6.48 -1.62 5.30
CA GLY A 402 5.85 -0.41 4.77
C GLY A 402 6.82 0.77 4.67
N VAL A 403 6.59 1.66 3.70
CA VAL A 403 7.43 2.86 3.47
C VAL A 403 6.68 4.19 3.65
N THR A 404 5.45 4.14 4.18
CA THR A 404 4.60 5.34 4.29
C THR A 404 5.10 6.37 5.29
N SER A 405 5.78 5.92 6.35
CA SER A 405 6.21 6.76 7.48
C SER A 405 7.71 7.07 7.51
N LEU A 406 8.46 6.55 6.55
CA LEU A 406 9.92 6.69 6.45
C LEU A 406 10.30 7.62 5.31
N ASP A 407 11.28 8.48 5.50
CA ASP A 407 11.98 9.08 4.37
C ASP A 407 13.01 8.12 3.76
N GLU A 408 13.44 8.40 2.55
CA GLU A 408 14.35 7.56 1.77
C GLU A 408 15.70 7.33 2.49
N ALA A 409 16.21 8.34 3.21
CA ALA A 409 17.50 8.27 3.91
C ALA A 409 17.51 7.24 5.05
N HIS A 410 16.35 6.96 5.66
CA HIS A 410 16.22 6.00 6.77
C HIS A 410 16.02 4.55 6.31
N ILE A 411 15.72 4.31 5.03
CA ILE A 411 15.41 2.97 4.54
C ILE A 411 16.63 2.05 4.61
N ARG A 412 17.75 2.46 4.04
CA ARG A 412 18.96 1.64 4.01
C ARG A 412 19.50 1.30 5.41
N PRO A 413 19.70 2.27 6.33
CA PRO A 413 20.14 1.97 7.70
C PRO A 413 19.15 1.08 8.46
N GLY A 414 17.86 1.25 8.25
CA GLY A 414 16.82 0.42 8.87
C GLY A 414 16.87 -1.03 8.42
N ILE A 415 17.07 -1.29 7.12
CA ILE A 415 17.22 -2.65 6.59
C ILE A 415 18.53 -3.28 7.03
N GLU A 416 19.62 -2.51 7.15
CA GLU A 416 20.86 -2.99 7.73
C GLU A 416 20.66 -3.47 9.18
N ALA A 417 19.97 -2.67 10.01
CA ALA A 417 19.65 -3.05 11.38
C ALA A 417 18.76 -4.30 11.45
N LEU A 418 17.72 -4.37 10.62
CA LEU A 418 16.85 -5.54 10.50
C LEU A 418 17.63 -6.79 10.09
N SER A 419 18.49 -6.67 9.10
CA SER A 419 19.34 -7.75 8.59
C SER A 419 20.27 -8.33 9.66
N ARG A 420 20.81 -7.47 10.52
CA ARG A 420 21.65 -7.89 11.67
C ARG A 420 20.84 -8.74 12.66
N GLU A 421 19.63 -8.34 13.00
CA GLU A 421 18.77 -9.10 13.91
C GLU A 421 18.31 -10.43 13.30
N MET A 422 18.00 -10.46 12.00
CA MET A 422 17.68 -11.70 11.30
C MET A 422 18.84 -12.71 11.37
N ARG A 423 20.08 -12.26 11.11
CA ARG A 423 21.27 -13.14 11.23
C ARG A 423 21.50 -13.64 12.64
N ARG A 424 21.28 -12.79 13.64
CA ARG A 424 21.42 -13.15 15.05
C ARG A 424 20.42 -14.24 15.45
N LEU A 425 19.17 -14.13 15.02
CA LEU A 425 18.14 -15.14 15.29
C LEU A 425 18.40 -16.48 14.59
N ALA A 426 18.96 -16.42 13.38
CA ALA A 426 19.34 -17.63 12.64
C ALA A 426 20.60 -18.33 13.20
N GLY A 427 21.13 -17.91 14.35
CA GLY A 427 22.34 -18.49 14.95
C GLY A 427 23.63 -18.28 14.14
N ARG A 428 23.61 -17.39 13.16
CA ARG A 428 24.78 -16.99 12.35
C ARG A 428 25.45 -15.82 13.08
N SER A 429 26.65 -16.05 13.64
CA SER A 429 27.41 -15.00 14.31
C SER A 429 27.58 -13.78 13.40
N ASP A 430 27.63 -12.57 14.01
CA ASP A 430 27.97 -11.29 13.39
C ASP A 430 29.35 -11.33 12.69
N ARG A 431 29.45 -12.04 11.58
CA ARG A 431 30.52 -11.79 10.65
C ARG A 431 30.06 -10.62 9.81
N ASP A 432 30.83 -9.55 9.96
CA ASP A 432 30.79 -8.31 9.18
C ASP A 432 30.25 -8.56 7.77
N PRO A 433 29.16 -7.84 7.32
CA PRO A 433 28.71 -7.92 5.92
C PRO A 433 29.78 -7.49 4.92
N SER A 434 30.89 -6.88 5.37
CA SER A 434 32.11 -6.62 4.59
C SER A 434 33.10 -7.80 4.62
N GLY A 435 32.84 -8.89 5.35
CA GLY A 435 33.66 -10.09 5.29
C GLY A 435 33.30 -10.96 4.08
N PRO A 436 34.30 -11.53 3.36
CA PRO A 436 34.03 -12.24 2.11
C PRO A 436 33.09 -13.42 2.34
N HIS A 437 31.92 -13.40 1.67
CA HIS A 437 31.08 -14.58 1.48
C HIS A 437 31.93 -15.67 0.82
N ARG A 438 31.84 -16.91 1.27
CA ARG A 438 32.59 -18.06 0.75
C ARG A 438 32.22 -18.47 -0.68
N ASP A 439 31.39 -17.66 -1.39
CA ASP A 439 31.16 -17.66 -2.82
C ASP A 439 31.52 -16.31 -3.46
N ASP A 440 32.23 -15.43 -2.75
CA ASP A 440 32.84 -14.22 -3.29
C ASP A 440 34.05 -14.63 -4.18
N VAL A 441 33.75 -14.97 -5.39
CA VAL A 441 34.61 -14.52 -6.47
C VAL A 441 34.48 -13.00 -6.38
N ALA A 442 35.51 -12.33 -5.90
CA ALA A 442 35.56 -10.88 -5.75
C ALA A 442 35.03 -10.25 -7.04
N ALA A 443 34.09 -9.30 -6.92
CA ALA A 443 33.55 -8.59 -8.05
C ALA A 443 34.73 -8.07 -8.88
N GLU A 444 34.90 -8.65 -10.06
CA GLU A 444 36.07 -8.42 -10.91
C GLU A 444 35.79 -7.20 -11.79
N LEU A 445 36.58 -6.16 -11.63
CA LEU A 445 36.58 -5.07 -12.60
C LEU A 445 37.22 -5.57 -13.90
N LEU A 446 36.39 -5.69 -14.93
CA LEU A 446 36.82 -6.30 -16.19
C LEU A 446 37.84 -5.42 -16.93
N SER A 447 38.99 -6.00 -17.26
CA SER A 447 39.97 -5.46 -18.22
C SER A 447 39.47 -5.65 -19.66
N ASP A 448 40.17 -5.07 -20.65
CA ASP A 448 39.88 -5.28 -22.08
C ASP A 448 39.67 -6.76 -22.40
N ALA A 449 40.57 -7.63 -21.96
CA ALA A 449 40.48 -9.07 -22.19
C ALA A 449 39.24 -9.70 -21.48
N GLY A 450 38.92 -9.24 -20.29
CA GLY A 450 37.74 -9.65 -19.55
C GLY A 450 36.43 -9.22 -20.23
N LEU A 451 36.36 -7.97 -20.71
CA LEU A 451 35.24 -7.45 -21.48
C LEU A 451 34.98 -8.26 -22.75
N ARG A 452 36.04 -8.53 -23.55
CA ARG A 452 35.94 -9.37 -24.78
C ARG A 452 35.46 -10.77 -24.45
N ARG A 453 36.00 -11.37 -23.40
CA ARG A 453 35.65 -12.74 -22.99
C ARG A 453 34.19 -12.89 -22.58
N HIS A 454 33.63 -11.90 -21.86
CA HIS A 454 32.33 -12.01 -21.24
C HIS A 454 31.20 -11.33 -22.02
N LEU A 455 31.51 -10.33 -22.85
CA LEU A 455 30.51 -9.56 -23.58
C LEU A 455 30.34 -9.94 -25.03
N THR A 456 31.39 -10.54 -25.68
CA THR A 456 31.27 -10.95 -27.09
C THR A 456 30.28 -12.10 -27.23
N GLY A 457 29.19 -11.89 -27.96
CA GLY A 457 28.13 -12.87 -28.15
C GLY A 457 27.21 -13.03 -26.92
N ALA A 458 27.32 -12.16 -25.92
CA ALA A 458 26.53 -12.26 -24.72
C ALA A 458 25.09 -11.80 -24.96
N ARG A 459 24.16 -12.44 -24.23
CA ARG A 459 22.79 -11.98 -24.02
C ARG A 459 22.70 -11.40 -22.63
N LEU A 460 22.34 -10.12 -22.54
CA LEU A 460 22.19 -9.41 -21.30
C LEU A 460 20.70 -9.26 -20.98
N ASN A 461 20.28 -9.80 -19.84
CA ASN A 461 18.93 -9.56 -19.32
C ASN A 461 18.99 -8.38 -18.38
N TYR A 462 18.22 -7.37 -18.68
CA TYR A 462 18.26 -6.04 -18.12
C TYR A 462 16.85 -5.60 -17.76
N GLN A 463 16.71 -4.60 -16.92
CA GLN A 463 15.43 -3.90 -16.72
C GLN A 463 15.61 -2.44 -17.13
N THR A 464 14.69 -1.93 -17.91
CA THR A 464 14.67 -0.50 -18.26
C THR A 464 14.51 0.36 -16.99
N VAL A 465 14.75 1.65 -17.10
CA VAL A 465 14.49 2.62 -16.01
C VAL A 465 13.03 2.61 -15.56
N TYR A 466 12.12 2.07 -16.36
CA TYR A 466 10.70 1.88 -16.06
C TYR A 466 10.39 0.49 -15.44
N GLY A 467 11.41 -0.33 -15.20
CA GLY A 467 11.26 -1.66 -14.62
C GLY A 467 10.80 -2.75 -15.59
N GLU A 468 10.68 -2.44 -16.88
CA GLU A 468 10.29 -3.38 -17.90
C GLU A 468 11.42 -4.34 -18.25
N PRO A 469 11.13 -5.62 -18.56
CA PRO A 469 12.14 -6.54 -19.02
C PRO A 469 12.76 -6.05 -20.32
N CYS A 470 14.10 -6.05 -20.38
CA CYS A 470 14.87 -5.68 -21.55
C CYS A 470 15.94 -6.73 -21.82
N ILE A 471 16.06 -7.12 -23.05
CA ILE A 471 17.08 -8.06 -23.53
C ILE A 471 17.98 -7.33 -24.51
N ILE A 472 19.29 -7.38 -24.26
CA ILE A 472 20.30 -6.83 -25.15
C ILE A 472 21.15 -7.99 -25.64
N GLU A 473 21.28 -8.15 -26.94
CA GLU A 473 22.17 -9.14 -27.58
C GLU A 473 23.36 -8.43 -28.19
N LEU A 474 24.56 -8.83 -27.76
CA LEU A 474 25.84 -8.28 -28.22
C LEU A 474 26.46 -9.22 -29.26
N HIS A 475 26.39 -8.84 -30.54
CA HIS A 475 26.92 -9.66 -31.62
C HIS A 475 28.44 -9.52 -31.74
N PRO A 476 29.17 -10.60 -32.15
CA PRO A 476 30.63 -10.56 -32.28
C PRO A 476 31.13 -9.54 -33.31
N ASP A 477 30.29 -9.13 -34.24
CA ASP A 477 30.62 -8.15 -35.30
C ASP A 477 30.48 -6.68 -34.81
N GLY A 478 30.18 -6.46 -33.52
CA GLY A 478 30.02 -5.14 -32.94
C GLY A 478 28.60 -4.55 -33.06
N ARG A 479 27.66 -5.27 -33.69
CA ARG A 479 26.25 -4.90 -33.62
C ARG A 479 25.67 -5.26 -32.25
N MET A 480 24.66 -4.53 -31.84
CA MET A 480 23.82 -4.93 -30.73
C MET A 480 22.36 -4.73 -31.08
N THR A 481 21.50 -5.58 -30.56
CA THR A 481 20.05 -5.48 -30.68
C THR A 481 19.43 -5.44 -29.30
N GLY A 482 18.39 -4.63 -29.13
CA GLY A 482 17.64 -4.49 -27.89
C GLY A 482 16.16 -4.74 -28.10
N ARG A 483 15.52 -5.36 -27.09
CA ARG A 483 14.07 -5.55 -27.03
C ARG A 483 13.63 -5.24 -25.61
N ALA A 484 12.68 -4.32 -25.45
CA ALA A 484 12.12 -3.94 -24.18
C ALA A 484 10.61 -4.07 -24.17
N GLY A 485 10.01 -4.04 -22.96
CA GLY A 485 8.59 -4.25 -22.77
C GLY A 485 8.22 -5.73 -22.51
N TYR A 486 7.07 -5.95 -21.91
CA TYR A 486 6.58 -7.28 -21.57
C TYR A 486 6.25 -8.13 -22.81
N ALA A 487 5.80 -7.50 -23.90
CA ALA A 487 5.59 -8.14 -25.19
C ALA A 487 6.81 -8.01 -26.14
N GLN A 488 7.93 -7.40 -25.67
CA GLN A 488 9.15 -7.13 -26.44
C GLN A 488 8.89 -6.31 -27.72
N GLU A 489 7.94 -5.39 -27.61
CA GLU A 489 7.45 -4.54 -28.71
C GLU A 489 8.38 -3.38 -29.01
N ASP A 490 9.05 -2.81 -28.00
CA ASP A 490 10.03 -1.75 -28.19
C ASP A 490 11.37 -2.37 -28.59
N ARG A 491 11.86 -2.00 -29.77
CA ARG A 491 13.08 -2.56 -30.36
C ARG A 491 13.99 -1.47 -30.86
N ASP A 492 15.26 -1.63 -30.59
CA ASP A 492 16.31 -0.77 -31.17
C ASP A 492 17.52 -1.59 -31.57
N GLU A 493 18.29 -1.03 -32.48
CA GLU A 493 19.57 -1.56 -32.91
C GLU A 493 20.67 -0.54 -32.64
N GLY A 494 21.88 -1.02 -32.44
CA GLY A 494 22.99 -0.14 -32.17
C GLY A 494 24.32 -0.83 -32.40
N ARG A 495 25.36 -0.19 -31.96
CA ARG A 495 26.73 -0.74 -32.02
C ARG A 495 27.38 -0.70 -30.64
N TRP A 496 28.23 -1.67 -30.40
CA TRP A 496 29.06 -1.72 -29.21
C TRP A 496 30.51 -2.00 -29.58
N TRP A 497 31.43 -1.52 -28.76
CA TRP A 497 32.88 -1.75 -28.92
C TRP A 497 33.59 -1.64 -27.59
N ILE A 498 34.82 -2.06 -27.54
CA ILE A 498 35.68 -1.97 -26.38
C ILE A 498 36.80 -0.99 -26.67
N GLU A 499 37.00 -0.02 -25.76
CA GLU A 499 38.05 0.98 -25.85
C GLU A 499 38.87 0.97 -24.56
N GLY A 500 40.02 0.29 -24.56
CA GLY A 500 40.73 -0.01 -23.33
C GLY A 500 39.88 -0.83 -22.37
N ASP A 501 39.87 -0.46 -21.11
CA ASP A 501 39.03 -1.14 -20.08
C ASP A 501 37.60 -0.60 -20.01
N HIS A 502 37.08 -0.06 -21.11
CA HIS A 502 35.72 0.46 -21.18
C HIS A 502 34.89 -0.24 -22.21
N TRP A 503 33.67 -0.60 -21.85
CA TRP A 503 32.63 -0.99 -22.78
C TRP A 503 31.91 0.26 -23.26
N CYS A 504 31.82 0.42 -24.58
CA CYS A 504 31.16 1.54 -25.23
C CYS A 504 29.96 1.05 -26.02
N ARG A 505 28.89 1.83 -26.02
CA ARG A 505 27.68 1.54 -26.80
C ARG A 505 27.09 2.79 -27.41
N GLN A 506 26.39 2.62 -28.53
CA GLN A 506 25.54 3.66 -29.12
C GLN A 506 24.31 3.01 -29.74
N TRP A 507 23.16 3.39 -29.28
CA TRP A 507 21.87 3.00 -29.82
C TRP A 507 21.48 3.89 -30.99
N THR A 508 20.54 3.44 -31.84
CA THR A 508 20.01 4.27 -32.92
C THR A 508 18.99 5.30 -32.37
N THR A 509 18.08 4.87 -31.53
CA THR A 509 17.02 5.71 -30.94
C THR A 509 17.04 5.72 -29.42
N TRP A 510 17.30 4.59 -28.76
CA TRP A 510 17.41 4.50 -27.32
C TRP A 510 18.54 5.39 -26.79
N ALA A 511 18.35 5.91 -25.60
CA ALA A 511 19.27 6.88 -25.00
C ALA A 511 19.58 8.08 -25.92
N TYR A 512 18.59 8.49 -26.72
CA TYR A 512 18.70 9.61 -27.67
C TYR A 512 19.86 9.47 -28.69
N GLY A 513 20.34 8.26 -28.94
CA GLY A 513 21.48 8.00 -29.81
C GLY A 513 22.85 8.41 -29.24
N GLU A 514 22.90 8.74 -27.95
CA GLU A 514 24.13 9.13 -27.27
C GLU A 514 25.08 7.95 -27.08
N THR A 515 26.38 8.24 -27.11
CA THR A 515 27.43 7.24 -26.84
C THR A 515 27.61 7.09 -25.33
N GLY A 516 27.30 5.90 -24.79
CA GLY A 516 27.62 5.51 -23.44
C GLY A 516 29.02 4.89 -23.34
N ARG A 517 29.78 5.23 -22.30
CA ARG A 517 31.13 4.69 -22.01
C ARG A 517 31.20 4.32 -20.53
N PHE A 518 31.40 3.02 -20.22
CA PHE A 518 31.31 2.48 -18.88
C PHE A 518 32.47 1.53 -18.59
N ARG A 519 32.97 1.55 -17.36
CA ARG A 519 33.70 0.42 -16.82
C ARG A 519 32.70 -0.65 -16.40
N VAL A 520 33.12 -1.90 -16.44
CA VAL A 520 32.24 -3.04 -16.15
C VAL A 520 32.84 -3.85 -15.02
N GLU A 521 32.05 -4.02 -13.98
CA GLU A 521 32.34 -4.90 -12.86
C GLU A 521 31.47 -6.16 -12.98
N LYS A 522 32.08 -7.33 -12.78
CA LYS A 522 31.39 -8.62 -12.84
C LYS A 522 31.39 -9.29 -11.49
N ASP A 523 30.20 -9.73 -11.06
CA ASP A 523 29.99 -10.46 -9.83
C ASP A 523 29.12 -11.70 -10.13
N GLY A 524 29.72 -12.87 -10.12
CA GLY A 524 29.05 -14.10 -10.54
C GLY A 524 28.49 -13.99 -11.96
N ASN A 525 27.17 -14.08 -12.11
CA ASN A 525 26.45 -13.95 -13.38
C ASN A 525 25.91 -12.51 -13.62
N GLN A 526 26.21 -11.56 -12.74
CA GLN A 526 25.79 -10.17 -12.88
C GLN A 526 26.94 -9.30 -13.36
N ILE A 527 26.62 -8.29 -14.16
CA ILE A 527 27.52 -7.21 -14.55
C ILE A 527 26.90 -5.88 -14.12
N PHE A 528 27.78 -4.97 -13.72
CA PHE A 528 27.43 -3.61 -13.32
C PHE A 528 28.17 -2.62 -14.18
N TRP A 529 27.48 -1.63 -14.70
CA TRP A 529 28.10 -0.50 -15.37
C TRP A 529 28.48 0.57 -14.36
N LEU A 530 29.71 1.06 -14.46
CA LEU A 530 30.21 2.11 -13.61
C LEU A 530 30.37 3.40 -14.42
N ASP A 531 29.98 4.53 -13.84
CA ASP A 531 30.21 5.86 -14.39
C ASP A 531 31.70 6.27 -14.27
N GLN A 532 32.00 7.50 -14.68
CA GLN A 532 33.35 8.07 -14.61
C GLN A 532 33.87 8.23 -13.18
N ASP A 533 32.95 8.32 -12.20
CA ASP A 533 33.25 8.43 -10.76
C ASP A 533 33.37 7.04 -10.09
N GLY A 534 33.21 5.95 -10.85
CA GLY A 534 33.25 4.57 -10.36
C GLY A 534 31.98 4.13 -9.60
N ARG A 535 30.86 4.84 -9.77
CA ARG A 535 29.58 4.47 -9.18
C ARG A 535 28.83 3.53 -10.09
N ARG A 536 28.21 2.50 -9.53
CA ARG A 536 27.32 1.60 -10.27
C ARG A 536 26.06 2.38 -10.71
N VAL A 537 25.90 2.54 -12.02
CA VAL A 537 24.77 3.27 -12.63
C VAL A 537 23.71 2.32 -13.15
N ASP A 538 24.09 1.07 -13.45
CA ASP A 538 23.14 0.09 -13.97
C ASP A 538 23.67 -1.35 -13.82
N ARG A 539 22.81 -2.35 -14.07
CA ARG A 539 23.18 -3.79 -13.99
C ARG A 539 22.41 -4.65 -14.98
N ALA A 540 23.02 -5.76 -15.37
CA ALA A 540 22.36 -6.85 -16.10
C ALA A 540 22.85 -8.22 -15.63
N SER A 541 22.09 -9.27 -15.93
CA SER A 541 22.57 -10.65 -15.82
C SER A 541 22.99 -11.17 -17.19
N ILE A 542 24.13 -11.87 -17.25
CA ILE A 542 24.60 -12.54 -18.46
C ILE A 542 23.86 -13.87 -18.59
N GLY A 543 23.05 -14.01 -19.65
CA GLY A 543 22.41 -15.25 -20.02
C GLY A 543 23.31 -16.08 -20.95
N THR A 544 23.27 -17.39 -20.83
CA THR A 544 23.83 -18.27 -21.87
C THR A 544 22.95 -18.18 -23.12
N ALA A 545 23.56 -17.91 -24.28
CA ALA A 545 22.85 -17.99 -25.54
C ALA A 545 22.27 -19.40 -25.69
N SER A 546 20.93 -19.54 -25.66
CA SER A 546 20.31 -20.80 -26.08
C SER A 546 20.61 -20.97 -27.58
N ALA A 547 21.27 -22.04 -27.93
CA ALA A 547 21.39 -22.44 -29.32
C ALA A 547 19.97 -22.54 -29.90
N SER A 548 19.63 -21.61 -30.77
CA SER A 548 18.45 -21.72 -31.61
C SER A 548 18.67 -22.92 -32.52
N ASN A 549 17.88 -23.95 -32.32
CA ASN A 549 17.76 -25.03 -33.31
C ASN A 549 17.04 -24.45 -34.55
N PRO A 550 17.46 -24.85 -35.76
CA PRO A 550 17.08 -24.28 -37.05
C PRO A 550 15.58 -24.40 -37.38
#